data_0cab6d7e5e901c427b776c23fabb862c
#
_entry.id   0cab6d7e5e901c427b776c23fabb862c
#
_cell.length_a   1.000
_cell.length_b   1.000
_cell.length_c   1.000
_cell.angle_alpha   90.00
_cell.angle_beta   90.00
_cell.angle_gamma   90.00
#
_symmetry.space_group_name_H-M   'P 1'
#
loop_
_entity.id
_entity.type
_entity.pdbx_description
1 polymer ?
#
loop_
_entity_poly.entity_id
_entity_poly.type
_entity_poly.pdbx_seq_one_letter_code
_entity_poly.pdbx_strand_id
1 'polypeptide(L)'
;YMALAAYNIGRGHLEDARLLTDRQGGDPHLWNDVMERLPMLQNSKYYQTLRHGYARGQEAATYVQNIRHYQGILEWQDIARNKPLPPIDTEQYLPAILEKVGFEAL
;
A
#
# COMPACT_ATOMS: atom_id res chain seq x y z
N TYR A 1 -3.59 6.44 3.20
CA TYR A 1 -2.57 5.75 2.39
C TYR A 1 -1.68 6.71 1.60
N MET A 2 -2.22 7.85 1.19
CA MET A 2 -1.41 8.89 0.54
C MET A 2 -0.26 9.37 1.41
N ALA A 3 -0.52 9.60 2.69
CA ALA A 3 0.50 10.03 3.64
C ALA A 3 1.60 8.97 3.82
N LEU A 4 1.24 7.70 3.82
CA LEU A 4 2.21 6.59 3.90
C LEU A 4 3.10 6.54 2.66
N ALA A 5 2.51 6.73 1.48
CA ALA A 5 3.28 6.81 0.24
C ALA A 5 4.24 8.00 0.27
N ALA A 6 3.78 9.16 0.72
CA ALA A 6 4.61 10.35 0.84
C ALA A 6 5.77 10.16 1.82
N TYR A 7 5.55 9.42 2.90
CA TYR A 7 6.61 9.06 3.84
C TYR A 7 7.72 8.22 3.19
N ASN A 8 7.34 7.28 2.34
CA ASN A 8 8.29 6.39 1.68
C ASN A 8 9.02 7.06 0.51
N ILE A 9 8.29 7.72 -0.38
CA ILE A 9 8.83 8.19 -1.67
C ILE A 9 9.11 9.69 -1.70
N GLY A 10 8.56 10.43 -0.76
CA GLY A 10 8.64 11.88 -0.73
C GLY A 10 7.40 12.54 -1.33
N ARG A 11 7.07 13.72 -0.80
CA ARG A 11 5.88 14.45 -1.16
C ARG A 11 5.87 14.89 -2.64
N GLY A 12 7.02 15.31 -3.15
CA GLY A 12 7.13 15.78 -4.53
C GLY A 12 6.83 14.68 -5.54
N HIS A 13 7.36 13.47 -5.32
CA HIS A 13 7.10 12.33 -6.19
C HIS A 13 5.65 11.87 -6.08
N LEU A 14 5.06 11.92 -4.89
CA LEU A 14 3.63 11.61 -4.73
C LEU A 14 2.77 12.61 -5.52
N GLU A 15 3.09 13.90 -5.48
CA GLU A 15 2.37 14.89 -6.25
C GLU A 15 2.52 14.65 -7.77
N ASP A 16 3.68 14.20 -8.22
CA ASP A 16 3.87 13.80 -9.61
C ASP A 16 2.95 12.62 -9.99
N ALA A 17 2.83 11.63 -9.13
CA ALA A 17 1.91 10.49 -9.36
C ALA A 17 0.46 10.95 -9.41
N ARG A 18 0.08 11.90 -8.57
CA ARG A 18 -1.27 12.47 -8.56
C ARG A 18 -1.54 13.27 -9.84
N LEU A 19 -0.57 14.06 -10.28
CA LEU A 19 -0.67 14.80 -11.54
C LEU A 19 -0.83 13.85 -12.73
N LEU A 20 -0.05 12.78 -12.77
CA LEU A 20 -0.15 11.76 -13.80
C LEU A 20 -1.52 11.09 -13.80
N THR A 21 -2.04 10.80 -12.60
CA THR A 21 -3.39 10.25 -12.44
C THR A 21 -4.43 11.17 -13.07
N ASP A 22 -4.37 12.46 -12.77
CA ASP A 22 -5.29 13.45 -13.33
C ASP A 22 -5.19 13.52 -14.85
N ARG A 23 -3.97 13.54 -15.39
CA ARG A 23 -3.73 13.56 -16.84
C ARG A 23 -4.32 12.36 -17.55
N GLN A 24 -4.34 11.21 -16.89
CA GLN A 24 -4.85 9.96 -17.47
C GLN A 24 -6.34 9.73 -17.21
N GLY A 25 -7.03 10.70 -16.64
CA GLY A 25 -8.47 10.63 -16.41
C GLY A 25 -8.87 9.89 -15.13
N GLY A 26 -7.92 9.55 -14.26
CA GLY A 26 -8.19 9.01 -12.94
C GLY A 26 -8.47 10.09 -11.91
N ASP A 27 -8.84 9.70 -10.71
CA ASP A 27 -9.09 10.61 -9.60
C ASP A 27 -7.83 10.77 -8.73
N PRO A 28 -7.18 11.95 -8.71
CA PRO A 28 -5.97 12.17 -7.92
C PRO A 28 -6.21 12.14 -6.41
N HIS A 29 -7.45 12.11 -5.96
CA HIS A 29 -7.81 12.00 -4.55
C HIS A 29 -8.08 10.57 -4.10
N LEU A 30 -8.19 9.61 -5.03
CA LEU A 30 -8.39 8.21 -4.72
C LEU A 30 -7.07 7.46 -4.73
N TRP A 31 -6.77 6.84 -3.59
CA TRP A 31 -5.53 6.06 -3.45
C TRP A 31 -5.39 4.98 -4.52
N ASN A 32 -6.44 4.22 -4.80
CA ASN A 32 -6.38 3.14 -5.78
C ASN A 32 -5.97 3.65 -7.18
N ASP A 33 -6.44 4.82 -7.57
CA ASP A 33 -6.09 5.41 -8.86
C ASP A 33 -4.64 5.91 -8.87
N VAL A 34 -4.20 6.54 -7.79
CA VAL A 34 -2.83 7.04 -7.66
C VAL A 34 -1.83 5.89 -7.55
N MET A 35 -2.18 4.84 -6.82
CA MET A 35 -1.33 3.66 -6.65
C MET A 35 -0.95 3.03 -8.00
N GLU A 36 -1.87 2.98 -8.93
CA GLU A 36 -1.61 2.43 -10.26
C GLU A 36 -0.57 3.24 -11.05
N ARG A 37 -0.42 4.54 -10.74
CA ARG A 37 0.51 5.44 -11.42
C ARG A 37 1.88 5.51 -10.77
N LEU A 38 2.01 5.09 -9.51
CA LEU A 38 3.30 5.11 -8.82
C LEU A 38 4.40 4.34 -9.56
N PRO A 39 4.18 3.11 -10.05
CA PRO A 39 5.21 2.41 -10.82
C PRO A 39 5.62 3.11 -12.11
N MET A 40 4.75 3.94 -12.66
CA MET A 40 5.04 4.69 -13.89
C MET A 40 6.13 5.74 -13.68
N LEU A 41 6.40 6.15 -12.44
CA LEU A 41 7.50 7.07 -12.11
C LEU A 41 8.88 6.46 -12.38
N GLN A 42 8.97 5.17 -12.62
CA GLN A 42 10.20 4.48 -13.01
C GLN A 42 10.42 4.46 -14.53
N ASN A 43 9.39 4.77 -15.31
CA ASN A 43 9.44 4.75 -16.76
C ASN A 43 9.73 6.16 -17.31
N SER A 44 10.83 6.29 -18.08
CA SER A 44 11.26 7.57 -18.64
C SER A 44 10.19 8.25 -19.50
N LYS A 45 9.34 7.48 -20.16
CA LYS A 45 8.23 8.01 -20.95
C LYS A 45 7.32 8.91 -20.12
N TYR A 46 7.13 8.58 -18.83
CA TYR A 46 6.27 9.33 -17.93
C TYR A 46 7.05 10.32 -17.07
N TYR A 47 8.14 9.91 -16.43
CA TYR A 47 8.82 10.79 -15.48
C TYR A 47 9.51 11.99 -16.13
N GLN A 48 9.86 11.91 -17.41
CA GLN A 48 10.44 13.06 -18.14
C GLN A 48 9.49 14.23 -18.25
N THR A 49 8.19 13.98 -18.17
CA THR A 49 7.16 15.03 -18.22
C THR A 49 6.77 15.55 -16.85
N LEU A 50 7.39 15.03 -15.79
CA LEU A 50 7.04 15.34 -14.42
C LEU A 50 8.14 16.18 -13.75
N ARG A 51 7.74 16.97 -12.77
CA ARG A 51 8.62 17.96 -12.12
C ARG A 51 9.80 17.34 -11.40
N HIS A 52 9.57 16.21 -10.72
CA HIS A 52 10.58 15.61 -9.83
C HIS A 52 11.32 14.41 -10.45
N GLY A 53 10.98 14.02 -11.67
CA GLY A 53 11.69 13.00 -12.42
C GLY A 53 11.51 11.58 -11.86
N TYR A 54 12.55 10.78 -11.99
CA TYR A 54 12.55 9.36 -11.60
C TYR A 54 12.32 9.16 -10.11
N ALA A 55 11.53 8.15 -9.78
CA ALA A 55 11.35 7.68 -8.41
C ALA A 55 11.00 6.19 -8.40
N ARG A 56 11.34 5.52 -7.30
CA ARG A 56 11.02 4.10 -7.09
C ARG A 56 9.55 3.92 -6.67
N GLY A 57 8.64 4.23 -7.59
CA GLY A 57 7.21 4.23 -7.30
C GLY A 57 6.64 2.86 -6.99
N GLN A 58 7.16 1.79 -7.60
CA GLN A 58 6.74 0.42 -7.28
C GLN A 58 7.04 0.07 -5.82
N GLU A 59 8.19 0.50 -5.31
CA GLU A 59 8.55 0.29 -3.91
C GLU A 59 7.58 0.99 -2.97
N ALA A 60 7.18 2.22 -3.28
CA ALA A 60 6.21 2.96 -2.49
C ALA A 60 4.84 2.28 -2.50
N ALA A 61 4.37 1.82 -3.65
CA ALA A 61 3.11 1.09 -3.75
C ALA A 61 3.13 -0.18 -2.92
N THR A 62 4.20 -0.96 -3.01
CA THR A 62 4.39 -2.19 -2.22
C THR A 62 4.42 -1.90 -0.72
N TYR A 63 5.12 -0.83 -0.32
CA TYR A 63 5.18 -0.39 1.08
C TYR A 63 3.79 -0.13 1.66
N VAL A 64 2.96 0.62 0.95
CA VAL A 64 1.60 0.93 1.40
C VAL A 64 0.72 -0.32 1.41
N GLN A 65 0.82 -1.16 0.40
CA GLN A 65 0.06 -2.42 0.35
C GLN A 65 0.40 -3.33 1.52
N ASN A 66 1.67 -3.42 1.89
CA ASN A 66 2.09 -4.21 3.05
C ASN A 66 1.50 -3.67 4.34
N ILE A 67 1.53 -2.37 4.55
CA ILE A 67 0.94 -1.75 5.75
C ILE A 67 -0.56 -1.99 5.79
N ARG A 68 -1.24 -1.82 4.67
CA ARG A 68 -2.68 -2.08 4.57
C ARG A 68 -3.03 -3.52 4.93
N HIS A 69 -2.21 -4.45 4.50
CA HIS A 69 -2.37 -5.86 4.82
C HIS A 69 -2.24 -6.12 6.32
N TYR A 70 -1.21 -5.55 6.96
CA TYR A 70 -1.02 -5.67 8.41
C TYR A 70 -2.17 -5.03 9.20
N GLN A 71 -2.68 -3.89 8.77
CA GLN A 71 -3.84 -3.26 9.40
C GLN A 71 -5.05 -4.19 9.37
N GLY A 72 -5.31 -4.85 8.27
CA GLY A 72 -6.40 -5.81 8.17
C GLY A 72 -6.28 -6.96 9.17
N ILE A 73 -5.07 -7.50 9.35
CA ILE A 73 -4.80 -8.56 10.32
C ILE A 73 -5.02 -8.04 11.74
N LEU A 74 -4.51 -6.86 12.07
CA LEU A 74 -4.65 -6.27 13.40
C LEU A 74 -6.11 -5.98 13.76
N GLU A 75 -6.88 -5.45 12.82
CA GLU A 75 -8.31 -5.21 13.00
C GLU A 75 -9.06 -6.51 13.27
N TRP A 76 -8.74 -7.57 12.56
CA TRP A 76 -9.33 -8.88 12.77
C TRP A 76 -9.02 -9.41 14.16
N GLN A 77 -7.78 -9.29 14.62
CA GLN A 77 -7.37 -9.72 15.98
C GLN A 77 -8.09 -8.90 17.06
N ASP A 78 -8.25 -7.61 16.86
CA ASP A 78 -8.95 -6.74 17.79
C ASP A 78 -10.43 -7.11 17.92
N ILE A 79 -11.09 -7.38 16.82
CA ILE A 79 -12.47 -7.87 16.80
C ILE A 79 -12.58 -9.18 17.56
N ALA A 80 -11.64 -10.10 17.37
CA ALA A 80 -11.64 -11.39 18.05
C ALA A 80 -11.44 -11.25 19.57
N ARG A 81 -10.71 -10.23 20.03
CA ARG A 81 -10.50 -9.96 21.46
C ARG A 81 -11.69 -9.30 22.12
N ASN A 82 -12.35 -8.37 21.44
CA ASN A 82 -13.32 -7.46 22.04
C ASN A 82 -14.77 -7.94 21.92
N LYS A 83 -15.03 -8.94 21.09
CA LYS A 83 -16.36 -9.52 20.94
C LYS A 83 -16.35 -10.97 21.38
N PRO A 84 -17.40 -11.42 22.14
CA PRO A 84 -17.53 -12.83 22.49
C PRO A 84 -17.94 -13.62 21.25
N LEU A 85 -16.98 -13.86 20.38
CA LEU A 85 -17.18 -14.71 19.22
C LEU A 85 -17.06 -16.17 19.63
N PRO A 86 -17.74 -17.09 18.93
CA PRO A 86 -17.47 -18.52 19.09
C PRO A 86 -15.99 -18.81 18.93
N PRO A 87 -15.44 -19.79 19.65
CA PRO A 87 -14.02 -20.12 19.51
C PRO A 87 -13.68 -20.35 18.05
N ILE A 88 -12.71 -19.57 17.55
CA ILE A 88 -12.15 -19.78 16.22
C ILE A 88 -11.09 -20.87 16.36
N ASP A 89 -11.07 -21.81 15.45
CA ASP A 89 -10.02 -22.80 15.39
C ASP A 89 -8.72 -22.12 14.94
N THR A 90 -7.95 -21.65 15.93
CA THR A 90 -6.70 -20.95 15.68
C THR A 90 -5.65 -21.86 15.05
N GLU A 91 -5.74 -23.18 15.27
CA GLU A 91 -4.83 -24.11 14.61
C GLU A 91 -5.01 -24.15 13.11
N GLN A 92 -6.24 -23.92 12.63
CA GLN A 92 -6.53 -23.86 11.21
C GLN A 92 -6.08 -22.55 10.55
N TYR A 93 -6.25 -21.41 11.25
CA TYR A 93 -6.02 -20.08 10.66
C TYR A 93 -4.64 -19.51 10.97
N LEU A 94 -4.04 -19.88 12.09
CA LEU A 94 -2.77 -19.34 12.52
C LEU A 94 -1.62 -19.59 11.54
N PRO A 95 -1.49 -20.79 10.94
CA PRO A 95 -0.43 -21.01 9.94
C PRO A 95 -0.53 -20.08 8.73
N ALA A 96 -1.74 -19.81 8.25
CA ALA A 96 -1.95 -18.91 7.11
C ALA A 96 -1.58 -17.46 7.47
N ILE A 97 -1.90 -17.01 8.69
CA ILE A 97 -1.55 -15.68 9.19
C ILE A 97 -0.03 -15.55 9.31
N LEU A 98 0.63 -16.55 9.90
CA LEU A 98 2.08 -16.55 10.07
C LEU A 98 2.82 -16.55 8.74
N GLU A 99 2.33 -17.30 7.77
CA GLU A 99 2.87 -17.31 6.41
C GLU A 99 2.81 -15.92 5.78
N LYS A 100 1.67 -15.25 5.88
CA LYS A 100 1.46 -13.92 5.31
C LYS A 100 2.33 -12.85 5.93
N VAL A 101 2.62 -12.93 7.22
CA VAL A 101 3.45 -11.95 7.92
C VAL A 101 4.93 -12.33 7.98
N GLY A 102 5.30 -13.50 7.46
CA GLY A 102 6.69 -13.92 7.41
C GLY A 102 7.29 -14.41 8.73
N PHE A 103 6.48 -14.83 9.68
CA PHE A 103 6.94 -15.44 10.92
C PHE A 103 7.26 -16.93 10.70
N GLU A 104 8.39 -17.21 10.09
CA GLU A 104 8.76 -18.58 9.75
C GLU A 104 9.31 -19.40 10.91
N ALA A 105 9.74 -18.77 11.96
CA ALA A 105 10.59 -19.41 12.97
C ALA A 105 10.01 -19.39 14.38
N LEU A 106 8.75 -19.56 14.50
CA LEU A 106 8.16 -19.64 15.83
C LEU A 106 8.13 -21.07 16.39
#